data_2e689d7bd8b1166497f4fedf192892a8
#
_entry.id   2e689d7bd8b1166497f4fedf192892a8
#
_cell.length_a   1.000
_cell.length_b   1.000
_cell.length_c   1.000
_cell.angle_alpha   90.00
_cell.angle_beta   90.00
_cell.angle_gamma   90.00
#
_symmetry.space_group_name_H-M   'P 1'
#
loop_
_entity.id
_entity.type
_entity.pdbx_description
1 polymer ?
#
loop_
_entity_poly.entity_id
_entity_poly.type
_entity_poly.pdbx_seq_one_letter_code
_entity_poly.pdbx_strand_id
1 'polypeptide(L)'
;MADIAAAAEITRGTLYRHFPARESLIKALEAAANEEAGRRLADANLDQVPVEEGLARATRALVTVGEDFIVLLRERRPPEPGFTAPLEALLERGREGGQIRTDVPLATLVESLLVLVGACVRTGKPAAMGVEDMSSTALRLFLTGARPAAD
;
A
#
# COMPACT_ATOMS: atom_id res chain seq x y z
N MET A 1 19.49 -14.45 -4.95
CA MET A 1 20.71 -13.60 -4.77
C MET A 1 21.54 -13.46 -6.06
N ALA A 2 21.86 -14.55 -6.79
CA ALA A 2 22.64 -14.45 -8.04
C ALA A 2 21.95 -13.60 -9.11
N ASP A 3 20.65 -13.88 -9.34
CA ASP A 3 19.84 -13.16 -10.34
C ASP A 3 19.62 -11.69 -9.95
N ILE A 4 19.54 -11.40 -8.64
CA ILE A 4 19.45 -10.04 -8.11
C ILE A 4 20.74 -9.26 -8.38
N ALA A 5 21.92 -9.88 -8.13
CA ALA A 5 23.20 -9.24 -8.41
C ALA A 5 23.35 -8.93 -9.92
N ALA A 6 22.95 -9.87 -10.78
CA ALA A 6 22.95 -9.69 -12.23
C ALA A 6 22.01 -8.58 -12.68
N ALA A 7 20.77 -8.55 -12.15
CA ALA A 7 19.79 -7.50 -12.47
C ALA A 7 20.20 -6.11 -12.00
N ALA A 8 20.93 -6.02 -10.90
CA ALA A 8 21.47 -4.78 -10.34
C ALA A 8 22.84 -4.39 -10.93
N GLU A 9 23.38 -5.15 -11.90
CA GLU A 9 24.70 -4.94 -12.51
C GLU A 9 25.85 -4.85 -11.51
N ILE A 10 25.76 -5.61 -10.39
CA ILE A 10 26.79 -5.69 -9.36
C ILE A 10 27.32 -7.11 -9.20
N THR A 11 28.52 -7.24 -8.59
CA THR A 11 29.06 -8.56 -8.29
C THR A 11 28.30 -9.21 -7.13
N ARG A 12 28.30 -10.56 -7.08
CA ARG A 12 27.76 -11.31 -5.93
C ARG A 12 28.44 -10.91 -4.62
N GLY A 13 29.77 -10.71 -4.65
CA GLY A 13 30.53 -10.28 -3.48
C GLY A 13 30.10 -8.93 -2.96
N THR A 14 29.79 -7.97 -3.86
CA THR A 14 29.25 -6.68 -3.48
C THR A 14 27.87 -6.82 -2.83
N LEU A 15 26.97 -7.62 -3.44
CA LEU A 15 25.65 -7.87 -2.87
C LEU A 15 25.72 -8.51 -1.48
N TYR A 16 26.53 -9.58 -1.32
CA TYR A 16 26.66 -10.27 -0.03
C TYR A 16 27.34 -9.42 1.05
N ARG A 17 28.18 -8.46 0.69
CA ARG A 17 28.77 -7.52 1.65
C ARG A 17 27.71 -6.60 2.27
N HIS A 18 26.69 -6.19 1.48
CA HIS A 18 25.60 -5.34 1.97
C HIS A 18 24.44 -6.14 2.57
N PHE A 19 24.15 -7.30 1.99
CA PHE A 19 23.05 -8.16 2.40
C PHE A 19 23.55 -9.61 2.56
N PRO A 20 24.06 -9.96 3.76
CA PRO A 20 24.64 -11.29 4.02
C PRO A 20 23.66 -12.45 3.78
N ALA A 21 22.35 -12.19 3.87
CA ALA A 21 21.29 -13.16 3.64
C ALA A 21 20.15 -12.56 2.83
N ARG A 22 19.34 -13.40 2.19
CA ARG A 22 18.10 -12.98 1.49
C ARG A 22 17.16 -12.22 2.43
N GLU A 23 17.08 -12.65 3.69
CA GLU A 23 16.24 -12.03 4.71
C GLU A 23 16.67 -10.57 5.01
N SER A 24 17.96 -10.28 5.05
CA SER A 24 18.45 -8.90 5.26
C SER A 24 18.10 -7.98 4.09
N LEU A 25 18.12 -8.51 2.87
CA LEU A 25 17.66 -7.77 1.68
C LEU A 25 16.15 -7.51 1.73
N ILE A 26 15.35 -8.51 2.09
CA ILE A 26 13.88 -8.34 2.19
C ILE A 26 13.54 -7.29 3.25
N LYS A 27 14.17 -7.32 4.42
CA LYS A 27 13.99 -6.30 5.46
C LYS A 27 14.35 -4.88 4.98
N ALA A 28 15.42 -4.74 4.23
CA ALA A 28 15.81 -3.45 3.66
C ALA A 28 14.79 -2.96 2.62
N LEU A 29 14.26 -3.86 1.79
CA LEU A 29 13.17 -3.53 0.85
C LEU A 29 11.88 -3.14 1.57
N GLU A 30 11.52 -3.83 2.66
CA GLU A 30 10.36 -3.47 3.50
C GLU A 30 10.52 -2.07 4.09
N ALA A 31 11.68 -1.76 4.66
CA ALA A 31 11.95 -0.43 5.20
C ALA A 31 11.84 0.65 4.11
N ALA A 32 12.42 0.42 2.93
CA ALA A 32 12.34 1.35 1.81
C ALA A 32 10.89 1.52 1.29
N ALA A 33 10.12 0.44 1.22
CA ALA A 33 8.72 0.50 0.80
C ALA A 33 7.85 1.27 1.81
N ASN A 34 8.09 1.07 3.12
CA ASN A 34 7.37 1.78 4.17
C ASN A 34 7.71 3.28 4.18
N GLU A 35 8.99 3.64 4.01
CA GLU A 35 9.43 5.03 3.88
C GLU A 35 8.78 5.70 2.66
N GLU A 36 8.81 5.05 1.51
CA GLU A 36 8.20 5.56 0.28
C GLU A 36 6.68 5.69 0.39
N ALA A 37 6.00 4.72 1.02
CA ALA A 37 4.57 4.79 1.28
C ALA A 37 4.24 5.98 2.19
N GLY A 38 4.97 6.15 3.29
CA GLY A 38 4.80 7.29 4.21
C GLY A 38 5.02 8.63 3.50
N ARG A 39 6.06 8.75 2.70
CA ARG A 39 6.35 9.96 1.91
C ARG A 39 5.22 10.28 0.93
N ARG A 40 4.77 9.31 0.13
CA ARG A 40 3.69 9.52 -0.87
C ARG A 40 2.35 9.83 -0.22
N LEU A 41 2.04 9.24 0.93
CA LEU A 41 0.82 9.57 1.68
C LEU A 41 0.88 10.99 2.26
N ALA A 42 2.04 11.44 2.74
CA ALA A 42 2.25 12.82 3.18
C ALA A 42 2.09 13.81 2.02
N ASP A 43 2.71 13.53 0.88
CA ASP A 43 2.63 14.37 -0.34
C ASP A 43 1.21 14.45 -0.91
N ALA A 44 0.34 13.47 -0.61
CA ALA A 44 -1.03 13.43 -1.09
C ALA A 44 -1.96 14.45 -0.39
N ASN A 45 -1.52 15.10 0.69
CA ASN A 45 -2.25 16.13 1.44
C ASN A 45 -3.67 15.67 1.80
N LEU A 46 -3.77 14.51 2.44
CA LEU A 46 -5.03 13.81 2.70
C LEU A 46 -5.97 14.58 3.63
N ASP A 47 -5.42 15.45 4.49
CA ASP A 47 -6.13 16.31 5.43
C ASP A 47 -6.79 17.53 4.77
N GLN A 48 -6.32 17.93 3.57
CA GLN A 48 -6.76 19.13 2.85
C GLN A 48 -7.90 18.88 1.86
N VAL A 49 -8.35 17.65 1.73
CA VAL A 49 -9.35 17.25 0.72
C VAL A 49 -10.51 16.48 1.35
N PRO A 50 -11.68 16.42 0.68
CA PRO A 50 -12.77 15.54 1.11
C PRO A 50 -12.32 14.09 1.26
N VAL A 51 -12.97 13.34 2.15
CA VAL A 51 -12.58 11.95 2.48
C VAL A 51 -12.50 11.05 1.23
N GLU A 52 -13.47 11.14 0.34
CA GLU A 52 -13.51 10.32 -0.87
C GLU A 52 -12.34 10.62 -1.82
N GLU A 53 -12.01 11.90 -1.99
CA GLU A 53 -10.82 12.33 -2.74
C GLU A 53 -9.53 11.89 -2.04
N GLY A 54 -9.45 12.03 -0.72
CA GLY A 54 -8.31 11.56 0.07
C GLY A 54 -8.08 10.06 -0.08
N LEU A 55 -9.15 9.27 -0.04
CA LEU A 55 -9.07 7.81 -0.29
C LEU A 55 -8.61 7.49 -1.71
N ALA A 56 -9.05 8.23 -2.71
CA ALA A 56 -8.59 8.04 -4.09
C ALA A 56 -7.09 8.33 -4.23
N ARG A 57 -6.62 9.45 -3.66
CA ARG A 57 -5.19 9.82 -3.66
C ARG A 57 -4.34 8.80 -2.92
N ALA A 58 -4.75 8.39 -1.71
CA ALA A 58 -4.06 7.40 -0.91
C ALA A 58 -3.97 6.06 -1.63
N THR A 59 -5.07 5.60 -2.21
CA THR A 59 -5.10 4.32 -2.95
C THR A 59 -4.17 4.35 -4.15
N ARG A 60 -4.15 5.46 -4.92
CA ARG A 60 -3.22 5.63 -6.04
C ARG A 60 -1.75 5.61 -5.58
N ALA A 61 -1.43 6.34 -4.52
CA ALA A 61 -0.08 6.36 -3.94
C ALA A 61 0.38 4.95 -3.54
N LEU A 62 -0.48 4.20 -2.86
CA LEU A 62 -0.19 2.83 -2.41
C LEU A 62 -0.08 1.84 -3.57
N VAL A 63 -0.90 1.97 -4.62
CA VAL A 63 -0.77 1.14 -5.84
C VAL A 63 0.59 1.36 -6.50
N THR A 64 1.02 2.61 -6.62
CA THR A 64 2.34 2.93 -7.20
C THR A 64 3.48 2.31 -6.39
N VAL A 65 3.45 2.45 -5.05
CA VAL A 65 4.42 1.77 -4.18
C VAL A 65 4.35 0.26 -4.35
N GLY A 66 3.15 -0.31 -4.41
CA GLY A 66 2.96 -1.74 -4.63
C GLY A 66 3.55 -2.25 -5.96
N GLU A 67 3.51 -1.44 -7.03
CA GLU A 67 4.17 -1.77 -8.29
C GLU A 67 5.70 -1.75 -8.18
N ASP A 68 6.25 -0.73 -7.54
CA ASP A 68 7.70 -0.57 -7.35
C ASP A 68 8.27 -1.70 -6.45
N PHE A 69 7.50 -2.12 -5.45
CA PHE A 69 7.89 -3.13 -4.47
C PHE A 69 7.09 -4.45 -4.57
N ILE A 70 6.67 -4.83 -5.78
CA ILE A 70 5.80 -6.00 -6.01
C ILE A 70 6.34 -7.32 -5.42
N VAL A 71 7.65 -7.44 -5.27
CA VAL A 71 8.28 -8.61 -4.64
C VAL A 71 7.82 -8.80 -3.20
N LEU A 72 7.61 -7.71 -2.44
CA LEU A 72 7.14 -7.77 -1.05
C LEU A 72 5.70 -8.25 -0.95
N LEU A 73 4.85 -7.85 -1.90
CA LEU A 73 3.46 -8.31 -1.96
C LEU A 73 3.34 -9.83 -2.17
N ARG A 74 4.36 -10.44 -2.77
CA ARG A 74 4.43 -11.90 -2.95
C ARG A 74 4.85 -12.63 -1.67
N GLU A 75 5.62 -11.98 -0.79
CA GLU A 75 6.03 -12.52 0.51
C GLU A 75 4.88 -12.50 1.55
N ARG A 76 3.77 -11.81 1.27
CA ARG A 76 2.58 -11.72 2.13
C ARG A 76 2.88 -11.27 3.57
N ARG A 77 3.77 -10.32 3.74
CA ARG A 77 4.08 -9.76 5.05
C ARG A 77 3.06 -8.69 5.44
N PRO A 78 2.66 -8.63 6.73
CA PRO A 78 1.80 -7.56 7.20
C PRO A 78 2.52 -6.21 7.07
N PRO A 79 1.80 -5.11 6.78
CA PRO A 79 2.39 -3.78 6.74
C PRO A 79 2.90 -3.37 8.13
N GLU A 80 4.00 -2.64 8.16
CA GLU A 80 4.49 -2.02 9.39
C GLU A 80 3.55 -0.89 9.84
N PRO A 81 3.25 -0.74 11.15
CA PRO A 81 2.31 0.26 11.64
C PRO A 81 2.66 1.72 11.30
N GLY A 82 3.95 2.01 11.11
CA GLY A 82 4.46 3.39 11.02
C GLY A 82 3.94 4.23 9.86
N PHE A 83 3.51 3.64 8.74
CA PHE A 83 3.00 4.41 7.60
C PHE A 83 1.46 4.49 7.54
N THR A 84 0.73 3.81 8.41
CA THR A 84 -0.74 3.74 8.37
C THR A 84 -1.44 4.93 9.01
N ALA A 85 -0.76 5.71 9.84
CA ALA A 85 -1.33 6.82 10.59
C ALA A 85 -2.10 7.84 9.71
N PRO A 86 -1.64 8.27 8.52
CA PRO A 86 -2.41 9.15 7.64
C PRO A 86 -3.71 8.52 7.13
N LEU A 87 -3.73 7.20 6.92
CA LEU A 87 -4.93 6.46 6.51
C LEU A 87 -5.93 6.35 7.65
N GLU A 88 -5.43 6.09 8.86
CA GLU A 88 -6.25 6.05 10.08
C GLU A 88 -6.93 7.38 10.33
N ALA A 89 -6.19 8.49 10.25
CA ALA A 89 -6.74 9.84 10.40
C ALA A 89 -7.79 10.16 9.32
N LEU A 90 -7.55 9.76 8.08
CA LEU A 90 -8.48 9.95 6.97
C LEU A 90 -9.79 9.17 7.18
N LEU A 91 -9.70 7.91 7.57
CA LEU A 91 -10.85 7.05 7.82
C LEU A 91 -11.64 7.47 9.05
N GLU A 92 -10.97 7.93 10.12
CA GLU A 92 -11.63 8.45 11.31
C GLU A 92 -12.42 9.73 10.98
N ARG A 93 -11.84 10.64 10.20
CA ARG A 93 -12.57 11.81 9.68
C ARG A 93 -13.80 11.40 8.86
N GLY A 94 -13.69 10.31 8.08
CA GLY A 94 -14.82 9.75 7.34
C GLY A 94 -15.92 9.18 8.24
N ARG A 95 -15.56 8.62 9.39
CA ARG A 95 -16.50 8.16 10.41
C ARG A 95 -17.24 9.32 11.07
N GLU A 96 -16.51 10.34 11.48
CA GLU A 96 -17.08 11.56 12.05
C GLU A 96 -18.08 12.23 11.10
N GLY A 97 -17.78 12.17 9.79
CA GLY A 97 -18.65 12.66 8.72
C GLY A 97 -19.77 11.70 8.29
N GLY A 98 -19.90 10.52 8.90
CA GLY A 98 -20.92 9.53 8.55
C GLY A 98 -20.73 8.87 7.18
N GLN A 99 -19.56 9.01 6.56
CA GLN A 99 -19.23 8.46 5.25
C GLN A 99 -18.64 7.03 5.33
N ILE A 100 -18.03 6.71 6.48
CA ILE A 100 -17.39 5.43 6.76
C ILE A 100 -18.09 4.79 7.96
N ARG A 101 -18.31 3.49 7.88
CA ARG A 101 -18.96 2.68 8.92
C ARG A 101 -18.16 2.67 10.23
N THR A 102 -18.88 2.60 11.36
CA THR A 102 -18.29 2.62 12.71
C THR A 102 -18.31 1.26 13.40
N ASP A 103 -19.05 0.29 12.87
CA ASP A 103 -19.23 -1.05 13.43
C ASP A 103 -18.06 -2.01 13.14
N VAL A 104 -17.12 -1.62 12.27
CA VAL A 104 -15.88 -2.36 11.98
C VAL A 104 -14.69 -1.63 12.62
N PRO A 105 -13.75 -2.30 13.31
CA PRO A 105 -12.56 -1.65 13.87
C PRO A 105 -11.77 -0.87 12.80
N LEU A 106 -11.25 0.32 13.18
CA LEU A 106 -10.50 1.18 12.25
C LEU A 106 -9.29 0.45 11.63
N ALA A 107 -8.53 -0.26 12.47
CA ALA A 107 -7.39 -1.05 12.01
C ALA A 107 -7.78 -2.10 10.95
N THR A 108 -8.97 -2.71 11.09
CA THR A 108 -9.49 -3.67 10.10
C THR A 108 -9.81 -3.00 8.77
N LEU A 109 -10.33 -1.77 8.80
CA LEU A 109 -10.59 -1.01 7.57
C LEU A 109 -9.28 -0.64 6.87
N VAL A 110 -8.28 -0.17 7.62
CA VAL A 110 -6.95 0.13 7.08
C VAL A 110 -6.33 -1.13 6.45
N GLU A 111 -6.30 -2.24 7.18
CA GLU A 111 -5.77 -3.51 6.68
C GLU A 111 -6.53 -3.99 5.43
N SER A 112 -7.85 -3.88 5.42
CA SER A 112 -8.67 -4.25 4.26
C SER A 112 -8.31 -3.44 3.02
N LEU A 113 -8.10 -2.13 3.15
CA LEU A 113 -7.65 -1.28 2.05
C LEU A 113 -6.29 -1.74 1.51
N LEU A 114 -5.31 -1.97 2.41
CA LEU A 114 -3.96 -2.41 2.04
C LEU A 114 -3.98 -3.79 1.35
N VAL A 115 -4.79 -4.72 1.85
CA VAL A 115 -4.96 -6.04 1.24
C VAL A 115 -5.58 -5.94 -0.16
N LEU A 116 -6.60 -5.11 -0.35
CA LEU A 116 -7.23 -4.87 -1.65
C LEU A 116 -6.25 -4.24 -2.65
N VAL A 117 -5.50 -3.21 -2.23
CA VAL A 117 -4.43 -2.61 -3.04
C VAL A 117 -3.42 -3.68 -3.46
N GLY A 118 -2.89 -4.44 -2.51
CA GLY A 118 -1.94 -5.52 -2.79
C GLY A 118 -2.51 -6.60 -3.73
N ALA A 119 -3.78 -6.95 -3.59
CA ALA A 119 -4.47 -7.88 -4.48
C ALA A 119 -4.56 -7.31 -5.91
N CYS A 120 -5.00 -6.05 -6.06
CA CYS A 120 -5.12 -5.40 -7.36
C CYS A 120 -3.77 -5.29 -8.08
N VAL A 121 -2.69 -4.94 -7.36
CA VAL A 121 -1.34 -4.89 -7.95
C VAL A 121 -0.87 -6.27 -8.40
N ARG A 122 -1.03 -7.31 -7.56
CA ARG A 122 -0.61 -8.67 -7.92
C ARG A 122 -1.34 -9.23 -9.14
N THR A 123 -2.62 -8.92 -9.30
CA THR A 123 -3.45 -9.41 -10.41
C THR A 123 -3.46 -8.49 -11.61
N GLY A 124 -3.42 -7.18 -11.39
CA GLY A 124 -3.48 -6.17 -12.44
C GLY A 124 -2.20 -6.07 -13.26
N LYS A 125 -1.02 -6.18 -12.62
CA LYS A 125 0.26 -6.10 -13.33
C LYS A 125 0.44 -7.17 -14.41
N PRO A 126 0.18 -8.46 -14.16
CA PRO A 126 0.16 -9.47 -15.20
C PRO A 126 -0.90 -9.25 -16.29
N ALA A 127 -2.01 -8.58 -15.96
CA ALA A 127 -3.08 -8.22 -16.89
C ALA A 127 -2.81 -6.90 -17.64
N ALA A 128 -1.64 -6.28 -17.47
CA ALA A 128 -1.24 -5.00 -18.02
C ALA A 128 -2.19 -3.84 -17.68
N MET A 129 -2.84 -3.90 -16.51
CA MET A 129 -3.66 -2.80 -15.98
C MET A 129 -2.77 -1.63 -15.58
N GLY A 130 -3.20 -0.41 -15.87
CA GLY A 130 -2.55 0.81 -15.41
C GLY A 130 -2.82 1.11 -13.93
N VAL A 131 -2.02 2.01 -13.34
CA VAL A 131 -2.19 2.47 -11.94
C VAL A 131 -3.62 2.96 -11.68
N GLU A 132 -4.20 3.71 -12.62
CA GLU A 132 -5.57 4.24 -12.50
C GLU A 132 -6.62 3.13 -12.38
N ASP A 133 -6.52 2.10 -13.24
CA ASP A 133 -7.48 0.99 -13.23
C ASP A 133 -7.35 0.16 -11.95
N MET A 134 -6.12 -0.10 -11.51
CA MET A 134 -5.86 -0.82 -10.25
C MET A 134 -6.35 -0.04 -9.04
N SER A 135 -6.06 1.28 -8.97
CA SER A 135 -6.46 2.11 -7.85
C SER A 135 -7.97 2.32 -7.81
N SER A 136 -8.63 2.58 -8.93
CA SER A 136 -10.08 2.72 -8.99
C SER A 136 -10.79 1.41 -8.62
N THR A 137 -10.23 0.27 -9.01
CA THR A 137 -10.77 -1.05 -8.66
C THR A 137 -10.63 -1.32 -7.17
N ALA A 138 -9.45 -1.09 -6.58
CA ALA A 138 -9.22 -1.26 -5.15
C ALA A 138 -10.12 -0.35 -4.31
N LEU A 139 -10.22 0.93 -4.68
CA LEU A 139 -11.06 1.90 -3.99
C LEU A 139 -12.54 1.54 -4.07
N ARG A 140 -13.04 1.15 -5.23
CA ARG A 140 -14.44 0.76 -5.40
C ARG A 140 -14.80 -0.47 -4.57
N LEU A 141 -13.92 -1.50 -4.55
CA LEU A 141 -14.11 -2.68 -3.72
C LEU A 141 -14.08 -2.32 -2.22
N PHE A 142 -13.17 -1.46 -1.81
CA PHE A 142 -13.07 -0.99 -0.44
C PHE A 142 -14.34 -0.23 -0.02
N LEU A 143 -14.77 0.76 -0.80
CA LEU A 143 -15.93 1.60 -0.48
C LEU A 143 -17.25 0.79 -0.42
N THR A 144 -17.37 -0.27 -1.20
CA THR A 144 -18.53 -1.17 -1.14
C THR A 144 -18.69 -1.79 0.25
N GLY A 145 -17.56 -2.11 0.93
CA GLY A 145 -17.58 -2.68 2.29
C GLY A 145 -17.44 -1.64 3.41
N ALA A 146 -16.90 -0.47 3.12
CA ALA A 146 -16.56 0.54 4.14
C ALA A 146 -17.64 1.60 4.36
N ARG A 147 -18.59 1.76 3.43
CA ARG A 147 -19.76 2.65 3.62
C ARG A 147 -20.70 2.08 4.69
N PRO A 148 -21.44 2.95 5.41
CA PRO A 148 -22.52 2.50 6.29
C PRO A 148 -23.52 1.62 5.53
N ALA A 149 -24.12 0.65 6.23
CA ALA A 149 -25.23 -0.10 5.66
C ALA A 149 -26.39 0.87 5.35
N ALA A 150 -27.04 0.70 4.22
CA ALA A 150 -28.29 1.39 3.96
C ALA A 150 -29.36 0.81 4.89
N ASP A 151 -30.06 1.67 5.63
CA ASP A 151 -31.23 1.29 6.43
C ASP A 151 -32.39 0.83 5.54
#